data_1a60aba6bac641a983fd0640cd1869e3
#
_entry.id   1a60aba6bac641a983fd0640cd1869e3
#
_cell.length_a   1.000
_cell.length_b   1.000
_cell.length_c   1.000
_cell.angle_alpha   90.00
_cell.angle_beta   90.00
_cell.angle_gamma   90.00
#
_symmetry.space_group_name_H-M   'P 1'
#
loop_
_entity.id
_entity.type
_entity.pdbx_description
1 polymer ?
#
loop_
_entity_poly.entity_id
_entity_poly.type
_entity_poly.pdbx_seq_one_letter_code
_entity_poly.pdbx_strand_id
1 'polypeptide(L)'
;LVGSEMCIRDRYKALIKEKVEPTQRASSEIGNMYTASVFTAFLSALQVSADNDEELNGKTVGFIAYGSGSKSKVFQGQIGEGWKNVMNKMDLFNYLNQREAISFEQYQDLHNKNLKTSINDSKGFALDRIETEIPDLKGARYYTFKG
;
A
#
# COMPACT_ATOMS: atom_id res chain seq x y z
N LEU A 1 5.13 -4.36 42.92
CA LEU A 1 5.21 -3.29 41.90
C LEU A 1 5.83 -3.78 40.59
N VAL A 2 6.88 -4.61 40.62
CA VAL A 2 7.54 -5.16 39.41
C VAL A 2 6.59 -6.01 38.57
N GLY A 3 5.69 -6.75 39.16
CA GLY A 3 4.71 -7.58 38.44
C GLY A 3 3.63 -6.77 37.67
N SER A 4 3.29 -5.56 38.13
CA SER A 4 2.30 -4.71 37.47
C SER A 4 2.87 -4.03 36.22
N GLU A 5 4.11 -3.60 36.24
CA GLU A 5 4.78 -2.97 35.08
C GLU A 5 5.01 -3.99 33.96
N MET A 6 5.40 -5.22 34.30
CA MET A 6 5.57 -6.30 33.34
C MET A 6 4.23 -6.65 32.66
N CYS A 7 3.14 -6.71 33.45
CA CYS A 7 1.80 -6.96 32.93
C CYS A 7 1.30 -5.84 32.00
N ILE A 8 1.56 -4.57 32.31
CA ILE A 8 1.20 -3.42 31.45
C ILE A 8 2.00 -3.49 30.15
N ARG A 9 3.29 -3.75 30.21
CA ARG A 9 4.15 -3.87 29.03
C ARG A 9 3.73 -5.01 28.12
N ASP A 10 3.35 -6.16 28.68
CA ASP A 10 2.92 -7.30 27.89
C ASP A 10 1.55 -7.07 27.24
N ARG A 11 0.61 -6.42 27.94
CA ARG A 11 -0.67 -5.98 27.36
C ARG A 11 -0.46 -4.97 26.23
N TYR A 12 0.46 -4.02 26.40
CA TYR A 12 0.79 -3.05 25.36
C TYR A 12 1.37 -3.74 24.13
N LYS A 13 2.32 -4.66 24.30
CA LYS A 13 2.90 -5.44 23.20
C LYS A 13 1.83 -6.27 22.47
N ALA A 14 0.94 -6.91 23.21
CA ALA A 14 -0.16 -7.67 22.63
C ALA A 14 -1.09 -6.78 21.81
N LEU A 15 -1.44 -5.59 22.32
CA LEU A 15 -2.25 -4.61 21.60
C LEU A 15 -1.57 -4.16 20.29
N ILE A 16 -0.27 -3.83 20.34
CA ILE A 16 0.48 -3.43 19.14
C ILE A 16 0.48 -4.56 18.12
N LYS A 17 0.81 -5.77 18.55
CA LYS A 17 0.84 -6.95 17.67
C LYS A 17 -0.51 -7.24 17.02
N GLU A 18 -1.58 -7.13 17.78
CA GLU A 18 -2.92 -7.45 17.30
C GLU A 18 -3.52 -6.34 16.45
N LYS A 19 -3.38 -5.08 16.86
CA LYS A 19 -4.13 -3.96 16.26
C LYS A 19 -3.30 -3.08 15.33
N VAL A 20 -1.99 -3.02 15.51
CA VAL A 20 -1.14 -2.08 14.78
C VAL A 20 -0.30 -2.78 13.70
N GLU A 21 0.40 -3.86 14.03
CA GLU A 21 1.26 -4.56 13.07
C GLU A 21 0.56 -4.96 11.77
N PRO A 22 -0.69 -5.49 11.78
CA PRO A 22 -1.40 -5.82 10.54
C PRO A 22 -1.57 -4.62 9.60
N THR A 23 -1.76 -3.42 10.15
CA THR A 23 -1.91 -2.20 9.36
C THR A 23 -0.59 -1.68 8.80
N GLN A 24 0.52 -1.99 9.43
CA GLN A 24 1.84 -1.48 9.07
C GLN A 24 2.60 -2.36 8.08
N ARG A 25 2.23 -3.63 7.92
CA ARG A 25 2.99 -4.60 7.13
C ARG A 25 3.26 -4.13 5.70
N ALA A 26 2.24 -3.75 4.94
CA ALA A 26 2.45 -3.27 3.56
C ALA A 26 3.23 -1.95 3.52
N SER A 27 2.93 -1.02 4.41
CA SER A 27 3.61 0.28 4.46
C SER A 27 5.10 0.16 4.81
N SER A 28 5.48 -0.80 5.65
CA SER A 28 6.90 -1.05 5.97
C SER A 28 7.71 -1.52 4.76
N GLU A 29 7.06 -2.16 3.80
CA GLU A 29 7.70 -2.65 2.57
C GLU A 29 7.69 -1.63 1.41
N ILE A 30 6.73 -0.70 1.42
CA ILE A 30 6.54 0.28 0.33
C ILE A 30 7.17 1.63 0.69
N GLY A 31 7.11 2.01 1.97
CA GLY A 31 7.52 3.32 2.45
C GLY A 31 6.39 4.36 2.44
N ASN A 32 6.75 5.64 2.49
CA ASN A 32 5.79 6.73 2.60
C ASN A 32 5.04 6.97 1.28
N MET A 33 3.72 6.94 1.35
CA MET A 33 2.82 7.23 0.22
C MET A 33 1.91 8.44 0.49
N TYR A 34 2.24 9.26 1.48
CA TYR A 34 1.45 10.43 1.87
C TYR A 34 -0.03 10.09 2.10
N THR A 35 -0.94 10.72 1.36
CA THR A 35 -2.39 10.53 1.50
C THR A 35 -2.84 9.08 1.26
N ALA A 36 -2.12 8.32 0.43
CA ALA A 36 -2.44 6.92 0.16
C ALA A 36 -2.09 5.99 1.34
N SER A 37 -1.24 6.43 2.28
CA SER A 37 -0.77 5.59 3.39
C SER A 37 -1.92 5.04 4.26
N VAL A 38 -2.96 5.84 4.52
CA VAL A 38 -4.11 5.39 5.32
C VAL A 38 -4.90 4.26 4.61
N PHE A 39 -5.02 4.34 3.30
CA PHE A 39 -5.69 3.29 2.53
C PHE A 39 -4.82 2.04 2.38
N THR A 40 -3.50 2.21 2.23
CA THR A 40 -2.58 1.07 2.22
C THR A 40 -2.55 0.35 3.57
N ALA A 41 -2.59 1.09 4.68
CA ALA A 41 -2.73 0.50 6.01
C ALA A 41 -4.04 -0.31 6.14
N PHE A 42 -5.13 0.21 5.60
CA PHE A 42 -6.41 -0.49 5.56
C PHE A 42 -6.35 -1.77 4.70
N LEU A 43 -5.80 -1.69 3.49
CA LEU A 43 -5.63 -2.85 2.61
C LEU A 43 -4.71 -3.90 3.25
N SER A 44 -3.65 -3.47 3.94
CA SER A 44 -2.75 -4.36 4.67
C SER A 44 -3.49 -5.14 5.77
N ALA A 45 -4.31 -4.46 6.57
CA ALA A 45 -5.12 -5.09 7.60
C ALA A 45 -6.14 -6.08 7.01
N LEU A 46 -6.82 -5.68 5.94
CA LEU A 46 -7.77 -6.57 5.24
C LEU A 46 -7.09 -7.81 4.69
N GLN A 47 -5.89 -7.67 4.09
CA GLN A 47 -5.15 -8.82 3.57
C GLN A 47 -4.75 -9.77 4.68
N VAL A 48 -4.22 -9.25 5.81
CA VAL A 48 -3.89 -10.08 6.98
C VAL A 48 -5.12 -10.82 7.49
N SER A 49 -6.26 -10.14 7.60
CA SER A 49 -7.51 -10.77 8.04
C SER A 49 -8.03 -11.82 7.04
N ALA A 50 -7.86 -11.60 5.74
CA ALA A 50 -8.21 -12.58 4.72
C ALA A 50 -7.31 -13.82 4.80
N ASP A 51 -6.01 -13.63 4.97
CA ASP A 51 -5.02 -14.71 5.11
C ASP A 51 -5.26 -15.56 6.37
N ASN A 52 -5.80 -14.94 7.44
CA ASN A 52 -6.19 -15.60 8.68
C ASN A 52 -7.62 -16.16 8.68
N ASP A 53 -8.31 -16.07 7.57
CA ASP A 53 -9.71 -16.50 7.40
C ASP A 53 -10.71 -15.83 8.37
N GLU A 54 -10.41 -14.60 8.78
CA GLU A 54 -11.30 -13.83 9.67
C GLU A 54 -12.56 -13.37 8.93
N GLU A 55 -13.68 -13.19 9.69
CA GLU A 55 -14.91 -12.64 9.14
C GLU A 55 -15.08 -11.17 9.53
N LEU A 56 -15.05 -10.29 8.53
CA LEU A 56 -15.16 -8.85 8.72
C LEU A 56 -16.41 -8.24 8.08
N ASN A 57 -17.23 -9.03 7.38
CA ASN A 57 -18.43 -8.50 6.74
C ASN A 57 -19.32 -7.74 7.74
N GLY A 58 -19.79 -6.57 7.35
CA GLY A 58 -20.62 -5.71 8.18
C GLY A 58 -19.89 -4.97 9.31
N LYS A 59 -18.61 -5.26 9.58
CA LYS A 59 -17.85 -4.55 10.61
C LYS A 59 -17.57 -3.11 10.17
N THR A 60 -17.66 -2.18 11.13
CA THR A 60 -17.32 -0.77 10.91
C THR A 60 -15.82 -0.56 11.10
N VAL A 61 -15.22 0.19 10.19
CA VAL A 61 -13.84 0.63 10.27
C VAL A 61 -13.78 2.15 10.33
N GLY A 62 -12.97 2.68 11.24
CA GLY A 62 -12.69 4.10 11.37
C GLY A 62 -11.35 4.46 10.74
N PHE A 63 -11.32 5.59 10.06
CA PHE A 63 -10.13 6.16 9.44
C PHE A 63 -9.80 7.48 10.09
N ILE A 64 -8.55 7.64 10.52
CA ILE A 64 -8.01 8.88 11.04
C ILE A 64 -6.83 9.25 10.15
N ALA A 65 -7.04 10.21 9.27
CA ALA A 65 -6.02 10.70 8.36
C ALA A 65 -5.50 12.05 8.84
N TYR A 66 -4.19 12.14 9.02
CA TYR A 66 -3.51 13.36 9.42
C TYR A 66 -2.57 13.83 8.32
N GLY A 67 -2.62 15.13 8.01
CA GLY A 67 -1.69 15.78 7.09
C GLY A 67 -0.84 16.82 7.81
N SER A 68 0.45 16.90 7.48
CA SER A 68 1.43 17.80 8.09
C SER A 68 1.08 19.30 7.95
N GLY A 69 0.14 19.67 7.09
CA GLY A 69 -0.44 21.02 6.99
C GLY A 69 -1.52 21.30 8.03
N SER A 70 -1.49 20.66 9.20
CA SER A 70 -2.45 20.83 10.32
C SER A 70 -3.89 20.52 9.94
N LYS A 71 -4.09 19.63 8.97
CA LYS A 71 -5.42 19.17 8.56
C LYS A 71 -5.58 17.69 8.85
N SER A 72 -6.61 17.35 9.62
CA SER A 72 -7.01 15.97 9.86
C SER A 72 -8.43 15.71 9.35
N LYS A 73 -8.67 14.48 8.94
CA LYS A 73 -10.01 14.00 8.58
C LYS A 73 -10.29 12.71 9.33
N VAL A 74 -11.49 12.63 9.86
CA VAL A 74 -12.02 11.41 10.48
C VAL A 74 -13.26 11.00 9.69
N PHE A 75 -13.29 9.76 9.27
CA PHE A 75 -14.44 9.18 8.58
C PHE A 75 -14.54 7.69 8.91
N GLN A 76 -15.66 7.09 8.61
CA GLN A 76 -15.88 5.67 8.81
C GLN A 76 -16.52 5.04 7.58
N GLY A 77 -16.35 3.73 7.47
CA GLY A 77 -16.98 2.90 6.47
C GLY A 77 -17.41 1.57 7.05
N GLN A 78 -18.17 0.82 6.30
CA GLN A 78 -18.54 -0.55 6.63
C GLN A 78 -17.92 -1.50 5.61
N ILE A 79 -17.38 -2.62 6.09
CA ILE A 79 -16.82 -3.66 5.22
C ILE A 79 -17.98 -4.41 4.59
N GLY A 80 -18.05 -4.35 3.25
CA GLY A 80 -19.13 -4.95 2.47
C GLY A 80 -18.91 -6.42 2.18
N GLU A 81 -19.96 -7.06 1.68
CA GLU A 81 -19.89 -8.43 1.17
C GLU A 81 -18.84 -8.56 0.05
N GLY A 82 -18.21 -9.72 -0.04
CA GLY A 82 -17.22 -9.99 -1.09
C GLY A 82 -15.82 -9.40 -0.85
N TRP A 83 -15.58 -8.72 0.26
CA TRP A 83 -14.29 -8.15 0.59
C TRP A 83 -13.14 -9.18 0.52
N LYS A 84 -13.37 -10.42 1.00
CA LYS A 84 -12.39 -11.52 0.90
C LYS A 84 -12.03 -11.85 -0.55
N ASN A 85 -13.02 -11.89 -1.45
CA ASN A 85 -12.76 -12.13 -2.87
C ASN A 85 -11.89 -11.04 -3.50
N VAL A 86 -12.09 -9.78 -3.07
CA VAL A 86 -11.26 -8.67 -3.53
C VAL A 86 -9.82 -8.84 -3.03
N MET A 87 -9.65 -9.16 -1.76
CA MET A 87 -8.31 -9.37 -1.18
C MET A 87 -7.59 -10.57 -1.79
N ASN A 88 -8.29 -11.69 -1.98
CA ASN A 88 -7.73 -12.89 -2.62
C ASN A 88 -7.30 -12.62 -4.08
N LYS A 89 -8.02 -11.78 -4.81
CA LYS A 89 -7.63 -11.38 -6.16
C LYS A 89 -6.49 -10.38 -6.18
N MET A 90 -6.44 -9.48 -5.20
CA MET A 90 -5.36 -8.50 -5.06
C MET A 90 -4.05 -9.17 -4.66
N ASP A 91 -4.12 -10.14 -3.73
CA ASP A 91 -2.97 -10.89 -3.21
C ASP A 91 -1.76 -9.99 -2.89
N LEU A 92 -2.05 -8.95 -2.09
CA LEU A 92 -1.18 -7.80 -1.87
C LEU A 92 0.25 -8.20 -1.49
N PHE A 93 0.41 -9.12 -0.54
CA PHE A 93 1.75 -9.47 -0.05
C PHE A 93 2.51 -10.32 -1.06
N ASN A 94 1.85 -11.21 -1.78
CA ASN A 94 2.49 -11.96 -2.85
C ASN A 94 2.92 -11.03 -3.99
N TYR A 95 2.08 -10.05 -4.34
CA TYR A 95 2.45 -9.03 -5.33
C TYR A 95 3.68 -8.22 -4.88
N LEU A 96 3.76 -7.83 -3.60
CA LEU A 96 4.94 -7.14 -3.07
C LEU A 96 6.19 -8.03 -3.07
N ASN A 97 6.04 -9.32 -2.79
CA ASN A 97 7.15 -10.29 -2.81
C ASN A 97 7.70 -10.57 -4.21
N GLN A 98 6.93 -10.32 -5.27
CA GLN A 98 7.36 -10.48 -6.66
C GLN A 98 8.22 -9.31 -7.18
N ARG A 99 8.45 -8.28 -6.36
CA ARG A 99 9.30 -7.15 -6.76
C ARG A 99 10.75 -7.62 -6.95
N GLU A 100 11.36 -7.17 -8.03
CA GLU A 100 12.76 -7.41 -8.30
C GLU A 100 13.63 -6.28 -7.73
N ALA A 101 14.73 -6.66 -7.07
CA ALA A 101 15.71 -5.71 -6.59
C ALA A 101 16.55 -5.19 -7.76
N ILE A 102 16.76 -3.89 -7.81
CA ILE A 102 17.65 -3.25 -8.77
C ILE A 102 18.90 -2.74 -8.06
N SER A 103 20.01 -2.60 -8.80
CA SER A 103 21.24 -2.01 -8.27
C SER A 103 21.07 -0.50 -8.06
N PHE A 104 21.93 0.08 -7.22
CA PHE A 104 21.95 1.53 -7.02
C PHE A 104 22.30 2.27 -8.30
N GLU A 105 23.16 1.74 -9.15
CA GLU A 105 23.50 2.31 -10.45
C GLU A 105 22.29 2.33 -11.38
N GLN A 106 21.54 1.23 -11.47
CA GLN A 106 20.29 1.17 -12.23
C GLN A 106 19.26 2.19 -11.71
N TYR A 107 19.15 2.33 -10.38
CA TYR A 107 18.28 3.35 -9.79
C TYR A 107 18.72 4.78 -10.17
N GLN A 108 20.03 5.09 -10.11
CA GLN A 108 20.56 6.39 -10.53
C GLN A 108 20.29 6.66 -12.00
N ASP A 109 20.49 5.69 -12.87
CA ASP A 109 20.26 5.84 -14.30
C ASP A 109 18.78 6.08 -14.63
N LEU A 110 17.88 5.41 -13.93
CA LEU A 110 16.44 5.68 -14.00
C LEU A 110 16.11 7.10 -13.54
N HIS A 111 16.64 7.49 -12.37
CA HIS A 111 16.39 8.80 -11.79
C HIS A 111 16.88 9.95 -12.68
N ASN A 112 18.07 9.77 -13.24
CA ASN A 112 18.72 10.75 -14.14
C ASN A 112 18.21 10.68 -15.59
N LYS A 113 17.27 9.76 -15.88
CA LYS A 113 16.68 9.53 -17.22
C LYS A 113 17.71 9.10 -18.27
N ASN A 114 18.78 8.45 -17.85
CA ASN A 114 19.80 7.89 -18.74
C ASN A 114 19.31 6.60 -19.42
N LEU A 115 18.46 5.82 -18.72
CA LEU A 115 17.83 4.65 -19.30
C LEU A 115 16.64 5.06 -20.18
N LYS A 116 16.66 4.60 -21.41
CA LYS A 116 15.62 4.85 -22.41
C LYS A 116 14.59 3.71 -22.52
N THR A 117 14.86 2.59 -21.87
CA THR A 117 14.05 1.39 -21.90
C THR A 117 13.61 1.01 -20.49
N SER A 118 12.48 0.32 -20.37
CA SER A 118 12.05 -0.27 -19.10
C SER A 118 13.07 -1.30 -18.61
N ILE A 119 13.30 -1.36 -17.30
CA ILE A 119 14.15 -2.40 -16.70
C ILE A 119 13.42 -3.73 -16.67
N ASN A 120 12.09 -3.68 -16.57
CA ASN A 120 11.26 -4.87 -16.47
C ASN A 120 10.22 -4.87 -17.60
N ASP A 121 10.18 -5.94 -18.36
CA ASP A 121 9.16 -6.21 -19.40
C ASP A 121 7.90 -6.88 -18.81
N SER A 122 7.56 -6.56 -17.56
CA SER A 122 6.43 -7.17 -16.88
C SER A 122 5.13 -6.97 -17.67
N LYS A 123 4.29 -7.99 -17.61
CA LYS A 123 2.90 -7.95 -18.05
C LYS A 123 2.15 -6.87 -17.25
N GLY A 124 1.30 -6.10 -17.88
CA GLY A 124 0.53 -5.06 -17.22
C GLY A 124 0.48 -3.75 -18.00
N PHE A 125 0.13 -2.67 -17.31
CA PHE A 125 0.11 -1.35 -17.93
C PHE A 125 1.53 -0.78 -18.07
N ALA A 126 1.92 -0.50 -19.30
CA ALA A 126 3.18 0.13 -19.62
C ALA A 126 2.95 1.51 -20.28
N LEU A 127 3.88 2.44 -20.06
CA LEU A 127 3.85 3.72 -20.75
C LEU A 127 4.03 3.48 -22.25
N ASP A 128 3.06 3.90 -23.03
CA ASP A 128 3.06 3.82 -24.50
C ASP A 128 3.74 5.06 -25.10
N ARG A 129 3.21 6.23 -24.80
CA ARG A 129 3.74 7.50 -25.29
C ARG A 129 3.50 8.66 -24.33
N ILE A 130 4.29 9.70 -24.50
CA ILE A 130 4.07 11.00 -23.88
C ILE A 130 3.67 11.97 -24.98
N GLU A 131 2.61 12.75 -24.78
CA GLU A 131 2.15 13.73 -25.75
C GLU A 131 3.16 14.89 -25.89
N THR A 132 3.57 15.18 -27.08
CA THR A 132 4.52 16.23 -27.40
C THR A 132 3.99 17.26 -28.40
N GLU A 133 2.96 16.90 -29.17
CA GLU A 133 2.48 17.67 -30.30
C GLU A 133 1.31 18.61 -29.94
N ILE A 134 0.39 18.13 -29.12
CA ILE A 134 -0.80 18.90 -28.75
C ILE A 134 -0.49 19.82 -27.58
N PRO A 135 -0.51 21.16 -27.73
CA PRO A 135 -0.06 22.09 -26.69
C PRO A 135 -0.76 21.93 -25.35
N ASP A 136 -2.11 21.76 -25.36
CA ASP A 136 -2.94 21.64 -24.15
C ASP A 136 -2.77 20.28 -23.44
N LEU A 137 -2.21 19.30 -24.12
CA LEU A 137 -2.00 17.95 -23.62
C LEU A 137 -0.51 17.63 -23.45
N LYS A 138 0.37 18.56 -23.68
CA LYS A 138 1.82 18.34 -23.62
C LYS A 138 2.24 17.80 -22.27
N GLY A 139 2.90 16.62 -22.31
CA GLY A 139 3.31 15.88 -21.11
C GLY A 139 2.27 14.85 -20.61
N ALA A 140 1.08 14.77 -21.23
CA ALA A 140 0.12 13.71 -20.92
C ALA A 140 0.71 12.33 -21.24
N ARG A 141 0.50 11.38 -20.34
CA ARG A 141 1.05 10.02 -20.46
C ARG A 141 -0.07 9.07 -20.85
N TYR A 142 0.17 8.32 -21.89
CA TYR A 142 -0.73 7.27 -22.37
C TYR A 142 -0.16 5.90 -22.02
N TYR A 143 -1.02 5.01 -21.57
CA TYR A 143 -0.63 3.67 -21.15
C TYR A 143 -1.34 2.63 -22.00
N THR A 144 -0.65 1.55 -22.29
CA THR A 144 -1.20 0.36 -22.93
C THR A 144 -1.06 -0.84 -22.03
N PHE A 145 -1.97 -1.79 -22.15
CA PHE A 145 -1.89 -3.06 -21.43
C PHE A 145 -1.12 -4.07 -22.27
N LYS A 146 -0.01 -4.56 -21.73
CA LYS A 146 0.77 -5.66 -22.29
C LYS A 146 0.35 -6.95 -21.59
N GLY A 147 -0.38 -7.79 -22.30
CA GLY A 147 -0.88 -9.08 -21.81
C GLY A 147 0.18 -10.17 -21.73
#